data_1a273baa7242603a321d0b9c88f4da7c
#
_entry.id   1a273baa7242603a321d0b9c88f4da7c
#
_cell.length_a   1.000
_cell.length_b   1.000
_cell.length_c   1.000
_cell.angle_alpha   90.00
_cell.angle_beta   90.00
_cell.angle_gamma   90.00
#
_symmetry.space_group_name_H-M   'P 1'
#
loop_
_entity.id
_entity.type
_entity.pdbx_description
1 polymer ?
#
loop_
_entity_poly.entity_id
_entity_poly.type
_entity_poly.pdbx_seq_one_letter_code
_entity_poly.pdbx_strand_id
1 'polypeptide(L)'
;VAATVNVIGLGLIGGSIASALTKRGWRVYGEDADSAVTQEALSLGLLAYSGLDPDAAITFVTTPATAIPPVVHRALAHTSGLVTDVGSVKGTICSEVLDPRFVGGHPMAGSELHGLSGSDPELFVGATWVLTPTKTTSDDAFRGVAEVVKILGAEVMVLDPDRHDHLVALVSHLPHLTAATM
;
A
#
# COMPACT_ATOMS: atom_id res chain seq x y z
N VAL A 1 -4.43 22.25 -8.22
CA VAL A 1 -4.71 21.73 -6.87
C VAL A 1 -3.77 20.56 -6.65
N ALA A 2 -3.07 20.51 -5.51
CA ALA A 2 -2.21 19.35 -5.19
C ALA A 2 -3.07 18.09 -5.09
N ALA A 3 -2.58 16.98 -5.64
CA ALA A 3 -3.28 15.71 -5.51
C ALA A 3 -3.33 15.27 -4.03
N THR A 4 -4.42 14.64 -3.62
CA THR A 4 -4.64 14.16 -2.26
C THR A 4 -4.57 12.64 -2.22
N VAL A 5 -3.94 12.11 -1.18
CA VAL A 5 -3.82 10.68 -0.93
C VAL A 5 -4.16 10.34 0.52
N ASN A 6 -4.79 9.19 0.74
CA ASN A 6 -4.96 8.61 2.06
C ASN A 6 -3.97 7.47 2.29
N VAL A 7 -3.46 7.36 3.52
CA VAL A 7 -2.64 6.24 3.99
C VAL A 7 -3.21 5.69 5.29
N ILE A 8 -3.63 4.43 5.29
CA ILE A 8 -4.19 3.74 6.46
C ILE A 8 -3.18 2.69 6.95
N GLY A 9 -2.61 2.94 8.11
CA GLY A 9 -1.46 2.22 8.67
C GLY A 9 -0.15 2.99 8.41
N LEU A 10 0.53 3.40 9.45
CA LEU A 10 1.70 4.29 9.38
C LEU A 10 2.98 3.59 9.90
N GLY A 11 3.10 2.31 9.54
CA GLY A 11 4.35 1.57 9.75
C GLY A 11 5.43 1.92 8.73
N LEU A 12 6.41 1.04 8.58
CA LEU A 12 7.50 1.20 7.60
C LEU A 12 6.98 1.55 6.19
N ILE A 13 6.08 0.74 5.63
CA ILE A 13 5.59 0.91 4.26
C ILE A 13 4.70 2.15 4.14
N GLY A 14 3.72 2.30 5.03
CA GLY A 14 2.79 3.46 4.99
C GLY A 14 3.50 4.79 5.25
N GLY A 15 4.41 4.83 6.21
CA GLY A 15 5.25 6.00 6.47
C GLY A 15 6.15 6.36 5.28
N SER A 16 6.71 5.35 4.60
CA SER A 16 7.52 5.56 3.38
C SER A 16 6.68 6.12 2.23
N ILE A 17 5.46 5.60 2.01
CA ILE A 17 4.52 6.15 1.02
C ILE A 17 4.18 7.60 1.36
N ALA A 18 3.80 7.87 2.61
CA ALA A 18 3.45 9.20 3.08
C ALA A 18 4.62 10.20 2.88
N SER A 19 5.83 9.81 3.30
CA SER A 19 7.04 10.62 3.13
C SER A 19 7.36 10.88 1.66
N ALA A 20 7.32 9.85 0.83
CA ALA A 20 7.63 9.95 -0.60
C ALA A 20 6.65 10.87 -1.34
N LEU A 21 5.34 10.79 -1.05
CA LEU A 21 4.32 11.60 -1.71
C LEU A 21 4.30 13.04 -1.16
N THR A 22 4.51 13.24 0.14
CA THR A 22 4.67 14.58 0.73
C THR A 22 5.86 15.34 0.10
N LYS A 23 7.02 14.70 -0.07
CA LYS A 23 8.17 15.28 -0.77
C LYS A 23 7.88 15.66 -2.22
N ARG A 24 6.91 15.00 -2.86
CA ARG A 24 6.47 15.28 -4.24
C ARG A 24 5.30 16.28 -4.32
N GLY A 25 4.97 16.91 -3.18
CA GLY A 25 3.96 17.96 -3.10
C GLY A 25 2.51 17.46 -3.03
N TRP A 26 2.30 16.18 -2.75
CA TRP A 26 0.97 15.64 -2.50
C TRP A 26 0.51 16.03 -1.08
N ARG A 27 -0.79 16.20 -0.93
CA ARG A 27 -1.41 16.38 0.37
C ARG A 27 -1.78 15.01 0.94
N VAL A 28 -1.09 14.58 1.98
CA VAL A 28 -1.27 13.27 2.59
C VAL A 28 -2.18 13.37 3.82
N TYR A 29 -3.26 12.60 3.81
CA TYR A 29 -4.09 12.29 4.97
C TYR A 29 -3.73 10.90 5.45
N GLY A 30 -3.83 10.64 6.74
CA GLY A 30 -3.53 9.32 7.23
C GLY A 30 -3.99 9.05 8.65
N GLU A 31 -4.06 7.77 8.96
CA GLU A 31 -4.41 7.27 10.28
C GLU A 31 -3.71 5.95 10.56
N ASP A 32 -3.52 5.66 11.84
CA ASP A 32 -3.07 4.38 12.34
C ASP A 32 -3.98 3.93 13.47
N ALA A 33 -4.02 2.63 13.75
CA ALA A 33 -4.75 2.06 14.88
C ALA A 33 -4.20 2.61 16.22
N ASP A 34 -2.89 2.89 16.27
CA ASP A 34 -2.27 3.62 17.36
C ASP A 34 -2.28 5.13 17.06
N SER A 35 -3.09 5.87 17.80
CA SER A 35 -3.18 7.32 17.65
C SER A 35 -1.86 8.05 17.93
N ALA A 36 -0.96 7.48 18.73
CA ALA A 36 0.35 8.05 18.98
C ALA A 36 1.21 8.08 17.71
N VAL A 37 1.15 7.02 16.89
CA VAL A 37 1.83 6.95 15.59
C VAL A 37 1.28 7.99 14.62
N THR A 38 -0.05 8.19 14.61
CA THR A 38 -0.67 9.25 13.80
C THR A 38 -0.19 10.65 14.22
N GLN A 39 -0.10 10.92 15.52
CA GLN A 39 0.40 12.21 16.04
C GLN A 39 1.89 12.41 15.73
N GLU A 40 2.69 11.36 15.82
CA GLU A 40 4.10 11.38 15.42
C GLU A 40 4.24 11.73 13.94
N ALA A 41 3.48 11.07 13.04
CA ALA A 41 3.51 11.33 11.60
C ALA A 41 3.11 12.78 11.26
N LEU A 42 2.13 13.36 11.98
CA LEU A 42 1.77 14.77 11.87
C LEU A 42 2.93 15.68 12.30
N SER A 43 3.55 15.39 13.44
CA SER A 43 4.65 16.19 13.99
C SER A 43 5.89 16.18 13.09
N LEU A 44 6.12 15.08 12.39
CA LEU A 44 7.20 14.92 11.40
C LEU A 44 6.86 15.55 10.04
N GLY A 45 5.64 16.07 9.86
CA GLY A 45 5.18 16.64 8.59
C GLY A 45 4.97 15.61 7.47
N LEU A 46 4.82 14.34 7.81
CA LEU A 46 4.50 13.26 6.85
C LEU A 46 3.02 13.29 6.45
N LEU A 47 2.17 13.76 7.35
CA LEU A 47 0.75 13.97 7.11
C LEU A 47 0.42 15.46 7.16
N ALA A 48 -0.47 15.90 6.27
CA ALA A 48 -1.10 17.22 6.35
C ALA A 48 -2.27 17.21 7.35
N TYR A 49 -2.99 16.08 7.44
CA TYR A 49 -4.15 15.91 8.33
C TYR A 49 -4.27 14.46 8.80
N SER A 50 -4.86 14.27 9.99
CA SER A 50 -5.29 12.96 10.47
C SER A 50 -6.64 12.56 9.88
N GLY A 51 -6.87 11.24 9.74
CA GLY A 51 -8.10 10.67 9.17
C GLY A 51 -8.02 10.55 7.66
N LEU A 52 -9.18 10.48 7.01
CA LEU A 52 -9.30 10.27 5.56
C LEU A 52 -9.96 11.48 4.89
N ASP A 53 -9.44 11.85 3.73
CA ASP A 53 -10.13 12.73 2.79
C ASP A 53 -11.07 11.90 1.91
N PRO A 54 -12.40 12.14 1.94
CA PRO A 54 -13.36 11.41 1.11
C PRO A 54 -13.11 11.56 -0.40
N ASP A 55 -12.48 12.67 -0.80
CA ASP A 55 -12.22 13.01 -2.21
C ASP A 55 -10.76 12.73 -2.62
N ALA A 56 -9.99 12.01 -1.80
CA ALA A 56 -8.63 11.62 -2.15
C ALA A 56 -8.59 10.81 -3.45
N ALA A 57 -7.63 11.10 -4.31
CA ALA A 57 -7.46 10.40 -5.58
C ALA A 57 -7.19 8.89 -5.38
N ILE A 58 -6.48 8.54 -4.30
CA ILE A 58 -6.12 7.17 -3.97
C ILE A 58 -5.98 6.97 -2.46
N THR A 59 -6.34 5.78 -1.99
CA THR A 59 -6.13 5.32 -0.61
C THR A 59 -5.22 4.10 -0.62
N PHE A 60 -4.11 4.17 0.10
CA PHE A 60 -3.23 3.03 0.39
C PHE A 60 -3.62 2.40 1.73
N VAL A 61 -3.89 1.10 1.72
CA VAL A 61 -4.12 0.29 2.93
C VAL A 61 -2.85 -0.50 3.23
N THR A 62 -2.15 -0.09 4.27
CA THR A 62 -0.82 -0.57 4.65
C THR A 62 -0.81 -1.21 6.05
N THR A 63 -1.96 -1.76 6.44
CA THR A 63 -2.16 -2.50 7.69
C THR A 63 -1.62 -3.93 7.58
N PRO A 64 -1.48 -4.67 8.70
CA PRO A 64 -1.15 -6.10 8.64
C PRO A 64 -2.12 -6.89 7.75
N ALA A 65 -1.62 -7.93 7.07
CA ALA A 65 -2.32 -8.65 6.01
C ALA A 65 -3.73 -9.13 6.40
N THR A 66 -3.91 -9.61 7.64
CA THR A 66 -5.20 -10.07 8.16
C THR A 66 -6.23 -8.96 8.36
N ALA A 67 -5.78 -7.72 8.49
CA ALA A 67 -6.65 -6.56 8.65
C ALA A 67 -6.97 -5.85 7.32
N ILE A 68 -6.30 -6.21 6.21
CA ILE A 68 -6.47 -5.52 4.93
C ILE A 68 -7.90 -5.59 4.39
N PRO A 69 -8.57 -6.75 4.24
CA PRO A 69 -9.89 -6.78 3.63
C PRO A 69 -10.93 -5.88 4.32
N PRO A 70 -11.14 -5.96 5.65
CA PRO A 70 -12.11 -5.08 6.31
C PRO A 70 -11.74 -3.60 6.22
N VAL A 71 -10.44 -3.25 6.23
CA VAL A 71 -9.98 -1.86 6.09
C VAL A 71 -10.18 -1.36 4.67
N VAL A 72 -9.94 -2.18 3.64
CA VAL A 72 -10.24 -1.85 2.24
C VAL A 72 -11.74 -1.60 2.06
N HIS A 73 -12.61 -2.46 2.58
CA HIS A 73 -14.06 -2.23 2.52
C HIS A 73 -14.48 -0.92 3.19
N ARG A 74 -13.88 -0.58 4.34
CA ARG A 74 -14.10 0.71 5.00
C ARG A 74 -13.63 1.88 4.14
N ALA A 75 -12.45 1.79 3.53
CA ALA A 75 -11.93 2.81 2.63
C ALA A 75 -12.85 3.02 1.43
N LEU A 76 -13.28 1.95 0.76
CA LEU A 76 -14.20 1.99 -0.38
C LEU A 76 -15.56 2.60 -0.04
N ALA A 77 -16.04 2.42 1.19
CA ALA A 77 -17.31 2.98 1.66
C ALA A 77 -17.22 4.48 1.99
N HIS A 78 -16.04 4.99 2.35
CA HIS A 78 -15.86 6.37 2.84
C HIS A 78 -15.09 7.27 1.89
N THR A 79 -14.53 6.74 0.80
CA THR A 79 -13.79 7.53 -0.20
C THR A 79 -14.30 7.25 -1.61
N SER A 80 -14.19 8.25 -2.48
CA SER A 80 -14.62 8.17 -3.88
C SER A 80 -13.51 7.68 -4.83
N GLY A 81 -12.25 7.78 -4.41
CA GLY A 81 -11.08 7.49 -5.23
C GLY A 81 -10.70 6.01 -5.31
N LEU A 82 -9.52 5.78 -5.84
CA LEU A 82 -8.95 4.44 -5.98
C LEU A 82 -8.52 3.89 -4.63
N VAL A 83 -8.51 2.55 -4.49
CA VAL A 83 -8.01 1.89 -3.29
C VAL A 83 -7.03 0.79 -3.69
N THR A 84 -5.90 0.73 -3.02
CA THR A 84 -4.89 -0.32 -3.17
C THR A 84 -4.36 -0.74 -1.81
N ASP A 85 -3.82 -1.94 -1.73
CA ASP A 85 -3.14 -2.45 -0.54
C ASP A 85 -1.66 -2.73 -0.80
N VAL A 86 -0.94 -3.16 0.25
CA VAL A 86 0.48 -3.53 0.17
C VAL A 86 0.78 -4.92 0.74
N GLY A 87 -0.25 -5.73 0.93
CA GLY A 87 -0.11 -7.04 1.56
C GLY A 87 0.73 -8.03 0.78
N SER A 88 1.42 -8.91 1.48
CA SER A 88 2.28 -9.95 0.88
C SER A 88 1.52 -11.18 0.37
N VAL A 89 0.23 -11.30 0.62
CA VAL A 89 -0.69 -12.33 0.09
C VAL A 89 -1.79 -11.66 -0.71
N LYS A 90 -2.07 -12.14 -1.91
CA LYS A 90 -3.03 -11.51 -2.82
C LYS A 90 -4.28 -12.35 -3.07
N GLY A 91 -4.17 -13.67 -3.10
CA GLY A 91 -5.32 -14.54 -3.40
C GLY A 91 -6.51 -14.28 -2.50
N THR A 92 -6.32 -14.32 -1.19
CA THR A 92 -7.40 -14.05 -0.22
C THR A 92 -7.92 -12.62 -0.33
N ILE A 93 -7.03 -11.62 -0.32
CA ILE A 93 -7.42 -10.20 -0.37
C ILE A 93 -8.25 -9.90 -1.63
N CYS A 94 -7.76 -10.32 -2.79
CA CYS A 94 -8.43 -10.06 -4.06
C CYS A 94 -9.73 -10.86 -4.25
N SER A 95 -9.88 -12.02 -3.58
CA SER A 95 -11.15 -12.78 -3.60
C SER A 95 -12.22 -12.18 -2.72
N GLU A 96 -11.85 -11.49 -1.65
CA GLU A 96 -12.78 -10.84 -0.72
C GLU A 96 -13.19 -9.44 -1.18
N VAL A 97 -12.38 -8.74 -1.99
CA VAL A 97 -12.64 -7.37 -2.43
C VAL A 97 -12.98 -7.32 -3.91
N LEU A 98 -14.27 -7.14 -4.22
CA LEU A 98 -14.81 -7.16 -5.58
C LEU A 98 -15.32 -5.79 -6.06
N ASP A 99 -14.63 -4.71 -5.70
CA ASP A 99 -14.95 -3.34 -6.13
C ASP A 99 -14.10 -2.94 -7.34
N PRO A 100 -14.66 -2.31 -8.40
CA PRO A 100 -13.92 -1.91 -9.60
C PRO A 100 -12.83 -0.86 -9.35
N ARG A 101 -12.87 -0.15 -8.22
CA ARG A 101 -11.84 0.83 -7.81
C ARG A 101 -10.67 0.21 -7.06
N PHE A 102 -10.76 -1.09 -6.73
CA PHE A 102 -9.71 -1.77 -5.99
C PHE A 102 -8.70 -2.45 -6.90
N VAL A 103 -7.41 -2.27 -6.61
CA VAL A 103 -6.30 -2.98 -7.24
C VAL A 103 -5.41 -3.53 -6.15
N GLY A 104 -5.27 -4.84 -6.07
CA GLY A 104 -4.33 -5.46 -5.14
C GLY A 104 -2.90 -5.07 -5.48
N GLY A 105 -2.09 -4.76 -4.47
CA GLY A 105 -0.72 -4.36 -4.62
C GLY A 105 0.21 -5.04 -3.62
N HIS A 106 1.48 -5.21 -4.01
CA HIS A 106 2.54 -5.71 -3.14
C HIS A 106 3.89 -5.13 -3.56
N PRO A 107 4.44 -4.13 -2.83
CA PRO A 107 5.80 -3.68 -3.04
C PRO A 107 6.79 -4.76 -2.61
N MET A 108 7.65 -5.19 -3.54
CA MET A 108 8.76 -6.09 -3.24
C MET A 108 9.92 -5.26 -2.66
N ALA A 109 9.62 -4.57 -1.58
CA ALA A 109 10.52 -3.66 -0.87
C ALA A 109 10.31 -3.83 0.64
N GLY A 110 11.37 -3.66 1.39
CA GLY A 110 11.34 -3.75 2.85
C GLY A 110 12.71 -3.41 3.41
N SER A 111 12.77 -3.25 4.71
CA SER A 111 14.03 -3.09 5.43
C SER A 111 13.94 -3.84 6.75
N GLU A 112 15.07 -3.99 7.44
CA GLU A 112 15.12 -4.55 8.80
C GLU A 112 14.58 -3.58 9.85
N LEU A 113 14.34 -2.33 9.45
CA LEU A 113 13.75 -1.31 10.31
C LEU A 113 12.24 -1.52 10.40
N HIS A 114 11.65 -1.08 11.51
CA HIS A 114 10.23 -1.26 11.80
C HIS A 114 9.57 0.06 12.20
N GLY A 115 8.26 0.12 12.07
CA GLY A 115 7.46 1.27 12.50
C GLY A 115 7.69 2.51 11.64
N LEU A 116 7.13 3.63 12.10
CA LEU A 116 7.22 4.91 11.40
C LEU A 116 8.65 5.45 11.34
N SER A 117 9.43 5.25 12.40
CA SER A 117 10.83 5.68 12.47
C SER A 117 11.75 5.00 11.45
N GLY A 118 11.34 3.85 10.93
CA GLY A 118 12.05 3.14 9.86
C GLY A 118 11.68 3.59 8.45
N SER A 119 10.72 4.51 8.30
CA SER A 119 10.23 4.94 6.99
C SER A 119 11.31 5.66 6.17
N ASP A 120 11.36 5.35 4.87
CA ASP A 120 12.29 5.93 3.92
C ASP A 120 11.54 6.35 2.65
N PRO A 121 11.57 7.63 2.25
CA PRO A 121 10.93 8.11 1.03
C PRO A 121 11.48 7.49 -0.25
N GLU A 122 12.68 6.92 -0.22
CA GLU A 122 13.33 6.25 -1.35
C GLU A 122 13.15 4.72 -1.34
N LEU A 123 12.39 4.16 -0.37
CA LEU A 123 12.22 2.72 -0.17
C LEU A 123 11.78 1.98 -1.44
N PHE A 124 11.01 2.65 -2.30
CA PHE A 124 10.42 2.03 -3.49
C PHE A 124 11.20 2.30 -4.78
N VAL A 125 12.23 3.15 -4.74
CA VAL A 125 12.99 3.52 -5.95
C VAL A 125 13.72 2.29 -6.51
N GLY A 126 13.38 1.94 -7.76
CA GLY A 126 13.91 0.75 -8.44
C GLY A 126 13.36 -0.59 -7.92
N ALA A 127 12.47 -0.57 -6.92
CA ALA A 127 11.83 -1.79 -6.43
C ALA A 127 10.73 -2.25 -7.38
N THR A 128 10.52 -3.55 -7.47
CA THR A 128 9.34 -4.11 -8.16
C THR A 128 8.11 -3.93 -7.28
N TRP A 129 7.03 -3.38 -7.86
CA TRP A 129 5.72 -3.35 -7.23
C TRP A 129 4.74 -4.20 -8.03
N VAL A 130 4.31 -5.32 -7.46
CA VAL A 130 3.36 -6.20 -8.12
C VAL A 130 1.96 -5.63 -7.96
N LEU A 131 1.23 -5.48 -9.06
CA LEU A 131 -0.20 -5.19 -9.09
C LEU A 131 -0.95 -6.43 -9.55
N THR A 132 -2.05 -6.73 -8.87
CA THR A 132 -2.87 -7.92 -9.12
C THR A 132 -4.31 -7.53 -9.45
N PRO A 133 -4.56 -6.96 -10.66
CA PRO A 133 -5.91 -6.67 -11.10
C PRO A 133 -6.72 -7.96 -11.24
N THR A 134 -8.00 -7.89 -10.90
CA THR A 134 -8.97 -8.98 -11.06
C THR A 134 -9.93 -8.69 -12.21
N LYS A 135 -10.87 -9.59 -12.48
CA LYS A 135 -11.91 -9.37 -13.49
C LYS A 135 -12.87 -8.21 -13.14
N THR A 136 -12.95 -7.85 -11.86
CA THR A 136 -13.78 -6.73 -11.39
C THR A 136 -13.05 -5.40 -11.41
N THR A 137 -11.72 -5.40 -11.40
CA THR A 137 -10.89 -4.18 -11.46
C THR A 137 -11.14 -3.44 -12.77
N SER A 138 -11.45 -2.15 -12.70
CA SER A 138 -11.57 -1.32 -13.91
C SER A 138 -10.21 -0.96 -14.49
N ASP A 139 -10.16 -0.77 -15.81
CA ASP A 139 -8.93 -0.32 -16.50
C ASP A 139 -8.43 1.03 -15.99
N ASP A 140 -9.35 1.93 -15.62
CA ASP A 140 -8.99 3.25 -15.08
C ASP A 140 -8.39 3.11 -13.69
N ALA A 141 -8.92 2.23 -12.84
CA ALA A 141 -8.33 1.96 -11.53
C ALA A 141 -6.92 1.38 -11.66
N PHE A 142 -6.75 0.38 -12.52
CA PHE A 142 -5.42 -0.20 -12.77
C PHE A 142 -4.43 0.86 -13.24
N ARG A 143 -4.79 1.68 -14.25
CA ARG A 143 -3.92 2.74 -14.76
C ARG A 143 -3.58 3.77 -13.68
N GLY A 144 -4.58 4.23 -12.94
CA GLY A 144 -4.37 5.24 -11.90
C GLY A 144 -3.46 4.75 -10.77
N VAL A 145 -3.66 3.52 -10.27
CA VAL A 145 -2.76 2.93 -9.26
C VAL A 145 -1.35 2.76 -9.82
N ALA A 146 -1.20 2.25 -11.06
CA ALA A 146 0.10 2.06 -11.70
C ALA A 146 0.85 3.39 -11.86
N GLU A 147 0.16 4.50 -12.17
CA GLU A 147 0.77 5.82 -12.25
C GLU A 147 1.32 6.28 -10.90
N VAL A 148 0.55 6.13 -9.82
CA VAL A 148 1.02 6.53 -8.48
C VAL A 148 2.19 5.66 -8.02
N VAL A 149 2.17 4.36 -8.30
CA VAL A 149 3.29 3.45 -8.02
C VAL A 149 4.57 3.90 -8.76
N LYS A 150 4.46 4.32 -10.02
CA LYS A 150 5.60 4.89 -10.78
C LYS A 150 6.07 6.22 -10.20
N ILE A 151 5.16 7.08 -9.70
CA ILE A 151 5.51 8.31 -9.00
C ILE A 151 6.35 7.99 -7.74
N LEU A 152 6.06 6.89 -7.03
CA LEU A 152 6.88 6.42 -5.91
C LEU A 152 8.27 5.92 -6.33
N GLY A 153 8.54 5.76 -7.62
CA GLY A 153 9.82 5.33 -8.19
C GLY A 153 9.92 3.82 -8.40
N ALA A 154 8.84 3.07 -8.21
CA ALA A 154 8.82 1.62 -8.37
C ALA A 154 8.54 1.20 -9.82
N GLU A 155 8.99 -0.01 -10.17
CA GLU A 155 8.68 -0.67 -11.43
C GLU A 155 7.44 -1.54 -11.28
N VAL A 156 6.44 -1.33 -12.13
CA VAL A 156 5.17 -2.07 -12.07
C VAL A 156 5.32 -3.43 -12.75
N MET A 157 4.99 -4.50 -12.02
CA MET A 157 4.80 -5.84 -12.56
C MET A 157 3.33 -6.24 -12.39
N VAL A 158 2.75 -6.90 -13.39
CA VAL A 158 1.35 -7.35 -13.33
C VAL A 158 1.32 -8.87 -13.24
N LEU A 159 0.63 -9.39 -12.24
CA LEU A 159 0.42 -10.83 -12.04
C LEU A 159 -1.04 -11.09 -11.69
N ASP A 160 -1.51 -12.29 -12.00
CA ASP A 160 -2.72 -12.84 -11.40
C ASP A 160 -2.51 -13.07 -9.89
N PRO A 161 -3.52 -12.86 -9.02
CA PRO A 161 -3.38 -13.02 -7.57
C PRO A 161 -2.82 -14.40 -7.13
N ASP A 162 -3.33 -15.48 -7.71
CA ASP A 162 -2.87 -16.83 -7.36
C ASP A 162 -1.44 -17.08 -7.83
N ARG A 163 -1.10 -16.60 -9.03
CA ARG A 163 0.26 -16.68 -9.56
C ARG A 163 1.25 -15.86 -8.71
N HIS A 164 0.83 -14.70 -8.22
CA HIS A 164 1.62 -13.91 -7.28
C HIS A 164 1.95 -14.73 -6.04
N ASP A 165 0.94 -15.32 -5.38
CA ASP A 165 1.14 -16.06 -4.14
C ASP A 165 2.03 -17.28 -4.32
N HIS A 166 1.90 -18.00 -5.46
CA HIS A 166 2.79 -19.09 -5.81
C HIS A 166 4.25 -18.64 -5.97
N LEU A 167 4.50 -17.53 -6.66
CA LEU A 167 5.86 -17.01 -6.86
C LEU A 167 6.49 -16.52 -5.55
N VAL A 168 5.72 -15.81 -4.74
CA VAL A 168 6.20 -15.33 -3.43
C VAL A 168 6.51 -16.50 -2.49
N ALA A 169 5.69 -17.55 -2.49
CA ALA A 169 5.95 -18.76 -1.72
C ALA A 169 7.28 -19.44 -2.14
N LEU A 170 7.59 -19.49 -3.42
CA LEU A 170 8.82 -20.08 -3.93
C LEU A 170 10.07 -19.23 -3.61
N VAL A 171 9.97 -17.91 -3.73
CA VAL A 171 11.13 -17.02 -3.63
C VAL A 171 11.39 -16.59 -2.18
N SER A 172 10.36 -16.38 -1.37
CA SER A 172 10.47 -15.84 -0.02
C SER A 172 10.39 -16.90 1.08
N HIS A 173 9.50 -17.90 0.96
CA HIS A 173 9.24 -18.82 2.05
C HIS A 173 10.16 -20.03 2.05
N LEU A 174 10.56 -20.56 0.89
CA LEU A 174 11.46 -21.72 0.80
C LEU A 174 12.85 -21.43 1.38
N PRO A 175 13.52 -20.30 1.10
CA PRO A 175 14.81 -19.98 1.70
C PRO A 175 14.76 -19.83 3.24
N HIS A 176 13.65 -19.28 3.78
CA HIS A 176 13.47 -19.15 5.23
C HIS A 176 13.27 -20.48 5.93
N LEU A 177 12.52 -21.41 5.32
CA LEU A 177 12.32 -22.75 5.86
C LEU A 177 13.61 -23.58 5.86
N THR A 178 14.46 -23.45 4.82
CA THR A 178 15.74 -24.15 4.76
C THR A 178 16.78 -23.55 5.73
N ALA A 179 16.75 -22.26 5.99
CA ALA A 179 17.64 -21.63 6.96
C ALA A 179 17.26 -21.96 8.42
N ALA A 180 15.99 -22.20 8.71
CA ALA A 180 15.50 -22.56 10.06
C ALA A 180 15.70 -24.05 10.42
N THR A 181 16.07 -24.90 9.45
CA THR A 181 16.29 -26.35 9.63
C THR A 181 17.78 -26.74 9.63
N MET A 182 18.67 -25.81 9.51
CA MET A 182 20.13 -25.96 9.68
C MET A 182 20.59 -25.46 11.06
#